data_eb048a58cbaab95641d971147c9b9f04
#
_entry.id   eb048a58cbaab95641d971147c9b9f04
#
_cell.length_a   1.000
_cell.length_b   1.000
_cell.length_c   1.000
_cell.angle_alpha   90.00
_cell.angle_beta   90.00
_cell.angle_gamma   90.00
#
_symmetry.space_group_name_H-M   'P 1'
#
loop_
_entity.id
_entity.type
_entity.pdbx_description
1 polymer ?
#
loop_
_entity_poly.entity_id
_entity_poly.type
_entity_poly.pdbx_seq_one_letter_code
_entity_poly.pdbx_strand_id
1 'polypeptide(L)'
;MLAHYGFNDDALANSFDETQKAQLLRASTTAVPEILDDEPMRTGKVVHTSFGANGKESYVEMPNPLCGKALDDGATVSFWVKRADDNLWDTLLGFVSGGARFFMTGNSYIGYNSGAGNWIDLNHPNDVQPGYIATGKWQLVTLTISKTAVTLYVNGTVKKFTKVNGKLDGTDITAEKNFNYQLILDLLGSSETFCLGKGSFWGSADARFDDVIVYDRALKFSEVLALKSMENRVYDFGQSSLDAIGQYVATQSQQTGQLYDLQGRRVNTLGKGIFIKNKKKLIVR
;
A
#
# COMPACT_ATOMS: atom_id res chain seq x y z
N MET A 1 0.67 12.90 2.71
CA MET A 1 0.60 11.71 3.59
C MET A 1 -0.18 12.09 4.83
N LEU A 2 -1.07 11.21 5.28
CA LEU A 2 -1.91 11.45 6.46
C LEU A 2 -1.57 10.53 7.62
N ALA A 3 -1.06 9.34 7.31
CA ALA A 3 -0.64 8.39 8.33
C ALA A 3 0.57 7.58 7.88
N HIS A 4 1.38 7.21 8.86
CA HIS A 4 2.43 6.20 8.76
C HIS A 4 2.49 5.42 10.08
N TYR A 5 2.20 4.13 10.01
CA TYR A 5 2.32 3.18 11.11
C TYR A 5 3.53 2.29 10.83
N GLY A 6 4.65 2.60 11.46
CA GLY A 6 5.92 1.87 11.29
C GLY A 6 6.13 0.76 12.31
N PHE A 7 5.21 0.60 13.28
CA PHE A 7 5.21 -0.42 14.33
C PHE A 7 6.49 -0.55 15.17
N ASN A 8 7.40 0.40 15.06
CA ASN A 8 8.73 0.35 15.70
C ASN A 8 8.72 0.72 17.19
N ASP A 9 7.62 1.24 17.70
CA ASP A 9 7.40 1.56 19.10
C ASP A 9 6.25 0.73 19.69
N ASP A 10 6.23 0.62 21.02
CA ASP A 10 5.19 -0.12 21.73
C ASP A 10 3.83 0.63 21.73
N ALA A 11 3.82 1.90 21.35
CA ALA A 11 2.61 2.71 21.26
C ALA A 11 1.81 2.44 19.99
N LEU A 12 2.43 1.85 18.97
CA LEU A 12 1.84 1.58 17.65
C LEU A 12 1.19 2.83 17.04
N ALA A 13 1.80 3.99 17.29
CA ALA A 13 1.22 5.28 16.95
C ALA A 13 1.42 5.63 15.47
N ASN A 14 0.48 6.41 14.93
CA ASN A 14 0.66 7.10 13.68
C ASN A 14 1.73 8.20 13.85
N SER A 15 2.80 8.17 13.05
CA SER A 15 3.90 9.13 13.12
C SER A 15 3.49 10.60 12.85
N PHE A 16 2.29 10.85 12.32
CA PHE A 16 1.74 12.19 12.08
C PHE A 16 0.77 12.65 13.17
N ASP A 17 0.22 11.72 13.93
CA ASP A 17 -0.73 11.99 15.00
C ASP A 17 -0.64 10.86 16.04
N GLU A 18 0.15 11.08 17.09
CA GLU A 18 0.39 10.09 18.14
C GLU A 18 -0.87 9.71 18.94
N THR A 19 -1.97 10.45 18.80
CA THR A 19 -3.26 10.09 19.38
C THR A 19 -3.94 8.95 18.63
N GLN A 20 -3.61 8.77 17.35
CA GLN A 20 -4.09 7.69 16.50
C GLN A 20 -3.18 6.47 16.66
N LYS A 21 -3.66 5.46 17.36
CA LYS A 21 -2.89 4.25 17.67
C LYS A 21 -3.53 3.02 17.05
N ALA A 22 -2.70 2.21 16.41
CA ALA A 22 -3.11 0.88 15.98
C ALA A 22 -3.35 -0.04 17.20
N GLN A 23 -4.25 -0.99 17.05
CA GLN A 23 -4.61 -1.96 18.07
C GLN A 23 -4.45 -3.37 17.52
N LEU A 24 -3.83 -4.24 18.31
CA LEU A 24 -3.75 -5.67 18.03
C LEU A 24 -5.00 -6.35 18.60
N LEU A 25 -5.87 -6.83 17.73
CA LEU A 25 -7.17 -7.36 18.08
C LEU A 25 -7.36 -8.79 17.54
N ARG A 26 -8.30 -9.49 18.15
CA ARG A 26 -8.67 -10.86 17.76
C ARG A 26 -10.18 -11.07 17.92
N ALA A 27 -10.77 -11.78 16.99
CA ALA A 27 -12.17 -12.17 17.06
C ALA A 27 -12.38 -13.43 17.93
N SER A 28 -11.30 -14.19 18.20
CA SER A 28 -11.34 -15.36 19.09
C SER A 28 -10.00 -15.57 19.79
N THR A 29 -9.90 -16.58 20.66
CA THR A 29 -8.68 -16.92 21.39
C THR A 29 -7.67 -17.74 20.58
N THR A 30 -8.03 -18.22 19.38
CA THR A 30 -7.22 -19.15 18.58
C THR A 30 -6.21 -18.45 17.67
N ALA A 31 -6.56 -17.27 17.16
CA ALA A 31 -5.69 -16.47 16.31
C ALA A 31 -5.29 -15.21 17.09
N VAL A 32 -4.01 -14.97 17.31
CA VAL A 32 -3.49 -13.88 18.14
C VAL A 32 -2.52 -13.05 17.31
N PRO A 33 -2.76 -11.75 17.15
CA PRO A 33 -1.78 -10.86 16.54
C PRO A 33 -0.65 -10.58 17.53
N GLU A 34 0.55 -10.36 17.03
CA GLU A 34 1.74 -10.10 17.84
C GLU A 34 2.68 -9.08 17.17
N ILE A 35 3.57 -8.52 17.97
CA ILE A 35 4.69 -7.71 17.46
C ILE A 35 5.92 -8.63 17.47
N LEU A 36 6.63 -8.65 16.34
CA LEU A 36 7.86 -9.39 16.18
C LEU A 36 9.03 -8.40 16.11
N ASP A 37 10.08 -8.72 16.88
CA ASP A 37 11.37 -8.07 16.77
C ASP A 37 12.25 -8.78 15.73
N ASP A 38 13.22 -8.07 15.19
CA ASP A 38 14.30 -8.63 14.35
C ASP A 38 13.82 -9.45 13.13
N GLU A 39 12.75 -9.05 12.49
CA GLU A 39 12.31 -9.68 11.24
C GLU A 39 13.38 -9.46 10.14
N PRO A 40 13.94 -10.53 9.55
CA PRO A 40 14.93 -10.39 8.50
C PRO A 40 14.45 -9.52 7.33
N MET A 41 15.32 -8.62 6.86
CA MET A 41 15.07 -7.65 5.78
C MET A 41 14.15 -6.47 6.16
N ARG A 42 13.76 -6.34 7.43
CA ARG A 42 13.07 -5.14 7.94
C ARG A 42 13.87 -4.55 9.11
N THR A 43 13.80 -3.25 9.27
CA THR A 43 14.45 -2.55 10.39
C THR A 43 13.41 -2.30 11.46
N GLY A 44 13.70 -2.72 12.69
CA GLY A 44 12.80 -2.56 13.82
C GLY A 44 11.74 -3.65 13.91
N LYS A 45 10.58 -3.30 14.43
CA LYS A 45 9.49 -4.25 14.71
C LYS A 45 8.50 -4.34 13.56
N VAL A 46 7.83 -5.46 13.46
CA VAL A 46 6.72 -5.69 12.51
C VAL A 46 5.53 -6.25 13.25
N VAL A 47 4.32 -6.08 12.72
CA VAL A 47 3.13 -6.75 13.24
C VAL A 47 2.89 -8.03 12.46
N HIS A 48 2.47 -9.07 13.14
CA HIS A 48 2.11 -10.37 12.60
C HIS A 48 0.66 -10.68 12.90
N THR A 49 -0.12 -11.01 11.88
CA THR A 49 -1.44 -11.59 12.01
C THR A 49 -1.33 -13.09 11.77
N SER A 50 -1.94 -13.89 12.64
CA SER A 50 -2.02 -15.33 12.45
C SER A 50 -3.21 -15.69 11.56
N PHE A 51 -3.16 -16.84 10.91
CA PHE A 51 -4.33 -17.39 10.24
C PHE A 51 -5.49 -17.51 11.21
N GLY A 52 -6.65 -17.04 10.79
CA GLY A 52 -7.91 -17.19 11.51
C GLY A 52 -9.07 -17.26 10.52
N ALA A 53 -9.91 -18.30 10.65
CA ALA A 53 -11.13 -18.40 9.83
C ALA A 53 -12.06 -17.20 10.08
N ASN A 54 -13.03 -16.97 9.19
CA ASN A 54 -14.03 -15.91 9.35
C ASN A 54 -14.72 -16.01 10.72
N GLY A 55 -14.77 -14.89 11.44
CA GLY A 55 -15.25 -14.82 12.83
C GLY A 55 -14.20 -15.24 13.88
N LYS A 56 -12.98 -15.57 13.46
CA LYS A 56 -11.85 -15.95 14.34
C LYS A 56 -10.56 -15.21 13.94
N GLU A 57 -10.68 -14.06 13.31
CA GLU A 57 -9.58 -13.31 12.75
C GLU A 57 -8.60 -12.82 13.84
N SER A 58 -7.33 -12.79 13.46
CA SER A 58 -6.25 -12.05 14.10
C SER A 58 -6.00 -10.81 13.23
N TYR A 59 -6.05 -9.61 13.79
CA TYR A 59 -5.99 -8.42 12.97
C TYR A 59 -5.41 -7.21 13.70
N VAL A 60 -4.93 -6.26 12.92
CA VAL A 60 -4.50 -4.94 13.38
C VAL A 60 -5.53 -3.93 12.91
N GLU A 61 -6.15 -3.22 13.85
CA GLU A 61 -7.09 -2.14 13.57
C GLU A 61 -6.41 -0.79 13.73
N MET A 62 -6.56 0.07 12.75
CA MET A 62 -5.98 1.40 12.72
C MET A 62 -7.06 2.46 12.51
N PRO A 63 -7.02 3.59 13.25
CA PRO A 63 -7.84 4.76 12.90
C PRO A 63 -7.64 5.14 11.44
N ASN A 64 -8.74 5.41 10.74
CA ASN A 64 -8.69 5.75 9.33
C ASN A 64 -8.53 7.27 9.13
N PRO A 65 -7.39 7.78 8.66
CA PRO A 65 -7.16 9.19 8.48
C PRO A 65 -7.93 9.79 7.29
N LEU A 66 -8.60 8.94 6.49
CA LEU A 66 -9.46 9.34 5.38
C LEU A 66 -10.90 9.64 5.84
N CYS A 67 -11.29 9.21 7.06
CA CYS A 67 -12.63 9.39 7.58
C CYS A 67 -13.02 10.87 7.61
N GLY A 68 -14.22 11.18 7.11
CA GLY A 68 -14.74 12.54 7.01
C GLY A 68 -14.20 13.37 5.83
N LYS A 69 -13.35 12.81 4.97
CA LYS A 69 -12.77 13.50 3.81
C LYS A 69 -13.56 13.23 2.52
N ALA A 70 -13.64 14.23 1.64
CA ALA A 70 -14.31 14.10 0.34
C ALA A 70 -13.54 13.24 -0.69
N LEU A 71 -12.22 13.09 -0.53
CA LEU A 71 -11.33 12.29 -1.37
C LEU A 71 -11.41 12.61 -2.88
N ASP A 72 -11.59 13.89 -3.22
CA ASP A 72 -11.71 14.35 -4.61
C ASP A 72 -10.51 13.99 -5.49
N ASP A 73 -9.32 13.99 -4.91
CA ASP A 73 -8.08 13.60 -5.55
C ASP A 73 -7.75 12.09 -5.40
N GLY A 74 -8.71 11.32 -4.84
CA GLY A 74 -8.56 9.91 -4.59
C GLY A 74 -7.92 9.58 -3.25
N ALA A 75 -7.39 8.36 -3.14
CA ALA A 75 -6.70 7.86 -1.95
C ALA A 75 -5.57 6.90 -2.34
N THR A 76 -4.62 6.72 -1.44
CA THR A 76 -3.58 5.68 -1.57
C THR A 76 -3.35 5.01 -0.22
N VAL A 77 -3.29 3.69 -0.25
CA VAL A 77 -2.84 2.87 0.88
C VAL A 77 -1.66 2.04 0.42
N SER A 78 -0.57 2.09 1.18
CA SER A 78 0.65 1.33 0.89
C SER A 78 1.13 0.64 2.16
N PHE A 79 1.64 -0.59 2.05
CA PHE A 79 2.19 -1.34 3.17
C PHE A 79 3.16 -2.41 2.68
N TRP A 80 4.13 -2.73 3.51
CA TRP A 80 4.96 -3.90 3.33
C TRP A 80 4.25 -5.13 3.88
N VAL A 81 4.34 -6.25 3.15
CA VAL A 81 3.75 -7.52 3.56
C VAL A 81 4.64 -8.69 3.20
N LYS A 82 4.68 -9.68 4.10
CA LYS A 82 5.28 -11.00 3.89
C LYS A 82 4.28 -12.06 4.32
N ARG A 83 3.67 -12.72 3.34
CA ARG A 83 2.73 -13.82 3.59
C ARG A 83 3.47 -15.08 3.98
N ALA A 84 2.93 -15.85 4.93
CA ALA A 84 3.49 -17.13 5.33
C ALA A 84 3.02 -18.29 4.44
N ASP A 85 1.80 -18.20 3.93
CA ASP A 85 1.17 -19.22 3.09
C ASP A 85 0.63 -18.64 1.77
N ASP A 86 0.12 -19.48 0.90
CA ASP A 86 -0.46 -19.15 -0.41
C ASP A 86 -1.99 -19.21 -0.45
N ASN A 87 -2.65 -19.17 0.71
CA ASN A 87 -4.11 -19.11 0.75
C ASN A 87 -4.61 -17.86 0.02
N LEU A 88 -5.50 -18.08 -0.93
CA LEU A 88 -5.93 -17.05 -1.87
C LEU A 88 -6.90 -16.05 -1.26
N TRP A 89 -7.68 -16.49 -0.27
CA TRP A 89 -8.85 -15.79 0.22
C TRP A 89 -8.59 -15.00 1.51
N ASP A 90 -7.52 -15.32 2.23
CA ASP A 90 -7.24 -14.67 3.51
C ASP A 90 -7.03 -13.17 3.36
N THR A 91 -7.66 -12.43 4.26
CA THR A 91 -7.69 -10.97 4.21
C THR A 91 -6.31 -10.39 4.52
N LEU A 92 -5.85 -9.47 3.68
CA LEU A 92 -4.69 -8.62 3.95
C LEU A 92 -5.11 -7.23 4.43
N LEU A 93 -6.06 -6.60 3.74
CA LEU A 93 -6.51 -5.23 4.00
C LEU A 93 -8.02 -5.14 3.89
N GLY A 94 -8.67 -4.38 4.76
CA GLY A 94 -10.09 -4.13 4.67
C GLY A 94 -10.55 -2.83 5.28
N PHE A 95 -11.51 -2.20 4.61
CA PHE A 95 -12.31 -1.05 5.08
C PHE A 95 -13.76 -1.48 5.16
N VAL A 96 -14.45 -1.13 6.24
CA VAL A 96 -15.85 -1.51 6.47
C VAL A 96 -16.62 -0.31 7.02
N SER A 97 -17.76 0.00 6.42
CA SER A 97 -18.68 1.03 6.92
C SER A 97 -20.13 0.67 6.55
N GLY A 98 -21.06 0.72 7.50
CA GLY A 98 -22.49 0.47 7.25
C GLY A 98 -22.82 -0.89 6.64
N GLY A 99 -21.95 -1.89 6.79
CA GLY A 99 -22.08 -3.20 6.13
C GLY A 99 -21.44 -3.29 4.75
N ALA A 100 -21.12 -2.16 4.12
CA ALA A 100 -20.30 -2.14 2.91
C ALA A 100 -18.83 -2.39 3.24
N ARG A 101 -18.08 -2.93 2.28
CA ARG A 101 -16.65 -3.25 2.44
C ARG A 101 -15.86 -3.10 1.16
N PHE A 102 -14.62 -2.64 1.31
CA PHE A 102 -13.57 -2.67 0.29
C PHE A 102 -12.39 -3.41 0.88
N PHE A 103 -11.85 -4.38 0.17
CA PHE A 103 -10.83 -5.26 0.73
C PHE A 103 -9.87 -5.81 -0.32
N MET A 104 -8.74 -6.31 0.17
CA MET A 104 -7.77 -7.08 -0.58
C MET A 104 -7.39 -8.36 0.16
N THR A 105 -7.26 -9.47 -0.58
CA THR A 105 -6.84 -10.78 -0.05
C THR A 105 -5.45 -11.18 -0.50
N GLY A 106 -4.96 -12.29 0.01
CA GLY A 106 -3.61 -12.82 -0.21
C GLY A 106 -3.26 -13.07 -1.67
N ASN A 107 -4.24 -13.40 -2.53
CA ASN A 107 -4.02 -13.56 -3.97
C ASN A 107 -4.13 -12.27 -4.76
N SER A 108 -4.04 -11.12 -4.13
CA SER A 108 -4.25 -9.83 -4.79
C SER A 108 -5.68 -9.62 -5.30
N TYR A 109 -6.63 -10.41 -4.81
CA TYR A 109 -8.05 -10.17 -5.07
C TYR A 109 -8.48 -8.87 -4.40
N ILE A 110 -9.13 -8.02 -5.17
CA ILE A 110 -9.69 -6.76 -4.68
C ILE A 110 -11.18 -6.78 -4.94
N GLY A 111 -11.96 -6.59 -3.88
CA GLY A 111 -13.41 -6.61 -3.93
C GLY A 111 -14.03 -5.38 -3.29
N TYR A 112 -15.17 -4.96 -3.84
CA TYR A 112 -16.10 -4.01 -3.24
C TYR A 112 -17.45 -4.69 -3.07
N ASN A 113 -18.11 -4.46 -1.95
CA ASN A 113 -19.44 -4.96 -1.67
C ASN A 113 -20.21 -3.93 -0.85
N SER A 114 -21.40 -3.53 -1.28
CA SER A 114 -22.27 -2.60 -0.56
C SER A 114 -23.49 -3.29 0.10
N GLY A 115 -23.46 -4.61 0.25
CA GLY A 115 -24.54 -5.40 0.85
C GLY A 115 -25.34 -6.17 -0.20
N ALA A 116 -26.49 -6.64 0.19
CA ALA A 116 -27.37 -7.60 -0.50
C ALA A 116 -27.36 -7.58 -2.04
N GLY A 117 -26.56 -8.46 -2.64
CA GLY A 117 -26.48 -8.61 -4.10
C GLY A 117 -25.65 -7.58 -4.85
N ASN A 118 -25.04 -6.61 -4.14
CA ASN A 118 -24.19 -5.56 -4.71
C ASN A 118 -22.72 -5.88 -4.43
N TRP A 119 -22.02 -6.39 -5.43
CA TRP A 119 -20.61 -6.77 -5.33
C TRP A 119 -19.87 -6.53 -6.64
N ILE A 120 -18.63 -6.13 -6.53
CA ILE A 120 -17.73 -5.93 -7.67
C ILE A 120 -16.40 -6.60 -7.36
N ASP A 121 -16.00 -7.51 -8.21
CA ASP A 121 -14.66 -8.06 -8.27
C ASP A 121 -13.81 -7.20 -9.21
N LEU A 122 -12.83 -6.52 -8.68
CA LEU A 122 -11.87 -5.78 -9.49
C LEU A 122 -10.73 -6.68 -9.97
N ASN A 123 -10.53 -7.80 -9.29
CA ASN A 123 -9.60 -8.86 -9.61
C ASN A 123 -10.01 -10.12 -8.85
N HIS A 124 -10.45 -11.17 -9.53
CA HIS A 124 -10.90 -12.39 -8.86
C HIS A 124 -9.77 -13.43 -8.79
N PRO A 125 -9.61 -14.19 -7.68
CA PRO A 125 -8.53 -15.15 -7.52
C PRO A 125 -8.42 -16.20 -8.62
N ASN A 126 -9.53 -16.62 -9.18
CA ASN A 126 -9.54 -17.60 -10.27
C ASN A 126 -9.02 -17.04 -11.60
N ASP A 127 -8.99 -15.71 -11.74
CA ASP A 127 -8.51 -15.03 -12.96
C ASP A 127 -7.01 -14.69 -12.87
N VAL A 128 -6.43 -14.72 -11.65
CA VAL A 128 -5.03 -14.37 -11.39
C VAL A 128 -4.39 -15.43 -10.50
N GLN A 129 -3.77 -16.43 -11.11
CA GLN A 129 -3.08 -17.50 -10.41
C GLN A 129 -1.59 -17.50 -10.77
N PRO A 130 -0.67 -17.56 -9.81
CA PRO A 130 -0.83 -17.69 -8.34
C PRO A 130 -1.07 -16.38 -7.60
N GLY A 131 -1.39 -15.28 -8.26
CA GLY A 131 -1.50 -13.95 -7.70
C GLY A 131 -0.21 -13.14 -7.81
N TYR A 132 -0.28 -11.86 -7.38
CA TYR A 132 0.85 -10.93 -7.54
C TYR A 132 1.71 -10.80 -6.28
N ILE A 133 1.22 -11.26 -5.12
CA ILE A 133 1.92 -11.17 -3.84
C ILE A 133 2.47 -12.56 -3.51
N ALA A 134 3.77 -12.73 -3.69
CA ALA A 134 4.44 -14.01 -3.48
C ALA A 134 4.56 -14.34 -1.98
N THR A 135 4.47 -15.63 -1.67
CA THR A 135 4.68 -16.19 -0.33
C THR A 135 6.14 -16.10 0.10
N GLY A 136 6.38 -15.89 1.39
CA GLY A 136 7.71 -15.96 2.02
C GLY A 136 8.64 -14.79 1.70
N LYS A 137 8.17 -13.75 0.99
CA LYS A 137 8.99 -12.60 0.59
C LYS A 137 8.35 -11.29 1.00
N TRP A 138 9.14 -10.36 1.49
CA TRP A 138 8.71 -8.99 1.70
C TRP A 138 8.42 -8.30 0.37
N GLN A 139 7.25 -7.72 0.25
CA GLN A 139 6.83 -6.97 -0.92
C GLN A 139 6.07 -5.71 -0.50
N LEU A 140 6.38 -4.60 -1.17
CA LEU A 140 5.61 -3.37 -1.03
C LEU A 140 4.37 -3.48 -1.89
N VAL A 141 3.22 -3.42 -1.25
CA VAL A 141 1.90 -3.35 -1.89
C VAL A 141 1.40 -1.92 -1.81
N THR A 142 0.97 -1.36 -2.93
CA THR A 142 0.37 -0.03 -2.97
C THR A 142 -0.90 -0.08 -3.80
N LEU A 143 -2.00 0.39 -3.23
CA LEU A 143 -3.28 0.61 -3.89
C LEU A 143 -3.48 2.11 -4.08
N THR A 144 -3.63 2.56 -5.31
CA THR A 144 -4.10 3.91 -5.62
C THR A 144 -5.53 3.83 -6.10
N ILE A 145 -6.41 4.60 -5.50
CA ILE A 145 -7.84 4.67 -5.80
C ILE A 145 -8.16 6.07 -6.30
N SER A 146 -8.74 6.16 -7.49
CA SER A 146 -9.21 7.40 -8.10
C SER A 146 -10.68 7.28 -8.47
N LYS A 147 -11.28 8.36 -8.96
CA LYS A 147 -12.67 8.34 -9.49
C LYS A 147 -12.85 7.47 -10.74
N THR A 148 -11.76 6.98 -11.33
CA THR A 148 -11.79 6.24 -12.59
C THR A 148 -11.12 4.87 -12.53
N ALA A 149 -10.35 4.57 -11.50
CA ALA A 149 -9.62 3.30 -11.40
C ALA A 149 -9.15 2.99 -9.98
N VAL A 150 -9.01 1.70 -9.70
CA VAL A 150 -8.13 1.17 -8.65
C VAL A 150 -6.91 0.56 -9.34
N THR A 151 -5.72 0.97 -8.92
CA THR A 151 -4.47 0.41 -9.46
C THR A 151 -3.66 -0.23 -8.36
N LEU A 152 -3.32 -1.51 -8.55
CA LEU A 152 -2.41 -2.25 -7.69
C LEU A 152 -0.98 -2.14 -8.21
N TYR A 153 -0.07 -1.85 -7.30
CA TYR A 153 1.37 -1.95 -7.52
C TYR A 153 1.95 -2.97 -6.54
N VAL A 154 2.84 -3.82 -7.03
CA VAL A 154 3.66 -4.69 -6.19
C VAL A 154 5.13 -4.40 -6.50
N ASN A 155 5.87 -4.00 -5.48
CA ASN A 155 7.25 -3.53 -5.59
C ASN A 155 7.42 -2.40 -6.63
N GLY A 156 6.48 -1.47 -6.68
CA GLY A 156 6.46 -0.35 -7.63
C GLY A 156 6.10 -0.73 -9.07
N THR A 157 5.77 -1.99 -9.34
CA THR A 157 5.35 -2.46 -10.66
C THR A 157 3.83 -2.53 -10.72
N VAL A 158 3.24 -1.86 -11.71
CA VAL A 158 1.79 -1.94 -11.98
C VAL A 158 1.38 -3.37 -12.25
N LYS A 159 0.31 -3.81 -11.60
CA LYS A 159 -0.36 -5.09 -11.87
C LYS A 159 -1.69 -4.82 -12.55
N LYS A 160 -1.89 -5.41 -13.72
CA LYS A 160 -3.16 -5.29 -14.43
C LYS A 160 -4.16 -6.25 -13.85
N PHE A 161 -5.35 -5.76 -13.57
CA PHE A 161 -6.50 -6.61 -13.31
C PHE A 161 -6.96 -7.23 -14.62
N THR A 162 -7.25 -8.51 -14.58
CA THR A 162 -7.62 -9.25 -15.79
C THR A 162 -9.09 -9.08 -16.13
N LYS A 163 -9.92 -8.72 -15.13
CA LYS A 163 -11.37 -8.68 -15.32
C LYS A 163 -12.05 -7.92 -14.18
N VAL A 164 -12.96 -7.02 -14.56
CA VAL A 164 -13.97 -6.46 -13.66
C VAL A 164 -15.25 -7.23 -13.86
N ASN A 165 -15.83 -7.73 -12.78
CA ASN A 165 -17.08 -8.49 -12.81
C ASN A 165 -17.89 -8.24 -11.55
N GLY A 166 -19.21 -8.15 -11.68
CA GLY A 166 -20.03 -7.97 -10.51
C GLY A 166 -21.46 -7.56 -10.82
N LYS A 167 -22.15 -7.11 -9.78
CA LYS A 167 -23.54 -6.68 -9.84
C LYS A 167 -23.77 -5.49 -8.91
N LEU A 168 -24.42 -4.45 -9.41
CA LEU A 168 -24.89 -3.31 -8.64
C LEU A 168 -26.33 -2.98 -9.03
N ASP A 169 -27.21 -2.89 -8.03
CA ASP A 169 -28.62 -2.53 -8.19
C ASP A 169 -29.33 -3.32 -9.31
N GLY A 170 -29.05 -4.62 -9.35
CA GLY A 170 -29.59 -5.53 -10.36
C GLY A 170 -28.88 -5.50 -11.71
N THR A 171 -27.94 -4.59 -11.93
CA THR A 171 -27.20 -4.42 -13.20
C THR A 171 -25.87 -5.16 -13.15
N ASP A 172 -25.58 -5.96 -14.17
CA ASP A 172 -24.28 -6.62 -14.32
C ASP A 172 -23.20 -5.65 -14.77
N ILE A 173 -22.08 -5.63 -14.05
CA ILE A 173 -20.90 -4.82 -14.33
C ILE A 173 -19.80 -5.74 -14.83
N THR A 174 -19.45 -5.65 -16.10
CA THR A 174 -18.46 -6.54 -16.74
C THR A 174 -17.27 -5.80 -17.35
N ALA A 175 -17.20 -4.48 -17.16
CA ALA A 175 -16.10 -3.65 -17.65
C ALA A 175 -15.81 -2.52 -16.66
N GLU A 176 -14.53 -2.19 -16.49
CA GLU A 176 -14.04 -1.12 -15.60
C GLU A 176 -14.76 0.22 -15.81
N LYS A 177 -14.96 0.62 -17.05
CA LYS A 177 -15.62 1.88 -17.42
C LYS A 177 -17.09 1.99 -16.96
N ASN A 178 -17.71 0.88 -16.61
CA ASN A 178 -19.12 0.82 -16.19
C ASN A 178 -19.24 0.80 -14.65
N PHE A 179 -18.11 0.77 -13.92
CA PHE A 179 -18.12 0.82 -12.47
C PHE A 179 -17.89 2.25 -11.97
N ASN A 180 -18.69 2.68 -11.01
CA ASN A 180 -18.52 3.97 -10.36
C ASN A 180 -17.54 3.85 -9.19
N TYR A 181 -16.29 4.17 -9.40
CA TYR A 181 -15.22 4.11 -8.39
C TYR A 181 -15.41 5.10 -7.22
N GLN A 182 -16.28 6.10 -7.37
CA GLN A 182 -16.62 7.00 -6.26
C GLN A 182 -17.20 6.22 -5.08
N LEU A 183 -17.91 5.11 -5.31
CA LEU A 183 -18.44 4.25 -4.25
C LEU A 183 -17.34 3.70 -3.31
N ILE A 184 -16.15 3.43 -3.84
CA ILE A 184 -15.02 3.01 -3.00
C ILE A 184 -14.52 4.21 -2.20
N LEU A 185 -14.34 5.38 -2.83
CA LEU A 185 -13.87 6.58 -2.14
C LEU A 185 -14.84 7.01 -1.03
N ASP A 186 -16.15 6.94 -1.28
CA ASP A 186 -17.19 7.23 -0.28
C ASP A 186 -17.12 6.25 0.89
N LEU A 187 -16.88 4.97 0.62
CA LEU A 187 -16.68 3.96 1.65
C LEU A 187 -15.42 4.26 2.49
N LEU A 188 -14.30 4.58 1.85
CA LEU A 188 -13.07 4.94 2.56
C LEU A 188 -13.27 6.20 3.42
N GLY A 189 -13.98 7.20 2.90
CA GLY A 189 -14.30 8.43 3.62
C GLY A 189 -15.32 8.25 4.76
N SER A 190 -16.08 7.16 4.77
CA SER A 190 -17.06 6.85 5.82
C SER A 190 -16.61 5.79 6.82
N SER A 191 -15.52 5.07 6.56
CA SER A 191 -14.95 4.08 7.47
C SER A 191 -14.19 4.77 8.60
N GLU A 192 -14.53 4.52 9.85
CA GLU A 192 -13.82 5.08 11.01
C GLU A 192 -12.45 4.44 11.22
N THR A 193 -12.34 3.15 10.90
CA THR A 193 -11.11 2.37 11.00
C THR A 193 -10.86 1.58 9.72
N PHE A 194 -9.64 1.09 9.57
CA PHE A 194 -9.30 0.07 8.60
C PHE A 194 -8.41 -0.99 9.24
N CYS A 195 -8.38 -2.20 8.66
CA CYS A 195 -7.71 -3.33 9.28
C CYS A 195 -6.71 -4.02 8.34
N LEU A 196 -5.63 -4.51 8.91
CA LEU A 196 -4.84 -5.60 8.33
C LEU A 196 -5.35 -6.91 8.90
N GLY A 197 -5.62 -7.90 8.06
CA GLY A 197 -6.12 -9.22 8.47
C GLY A 197 -7.64 -9.31 8.64
N LYS A 198 -8.42 -8.25 8.43
CA LYS A 198 -9.88 -8.26 8.58
C LYS A 198 -10.57 -7.31 7.60
N GLY A 199 -11.86 -7.56 7.32
CA GLY A 199 -12.73 -6.66 6.54
C GLY A 199 -13.23 -7.24 5.23
N SER A 200 -12.80 -8.45 4.83
CA SER A 200 -13.40 -9.22 3.75
C SER A 200 -14.53 -10.13 4.26
N PHE A 201 -14.90 -11.13 3.48
CA PHE A 201 -15.82 -12.20 3.86
C PHE A 201 -15.11 -13.45 4.39
N TRP A 202 -13.77 -13.44 4.37
CA TRP A 202 -12.91 -14.55 4.77
C TRP A 202 -12.09 -14.17 6.00
N GLY A 203 -11.29 -15.08 6.47
CA GLY A 203 -10.49 -14.91 7.66
C GLY A 203 -9.25 -14.04 7.46
N SER A 204 -8.41 -14.01 8.48
CA SER A 204 -7.12 -13.31 8.46
C SER A 204 -6.04 -14.14 7.80
N ALA A 205 -5.18 -13.49 7.03
CA ALA A 205 -3.95 -14.08 6.50
C ALA A 205 -2.93 -14.32 7.63
N ASP A 206 -2.16 -15.40 7.51
CA ASP A 206 -0.88 -15.52 8.21
C ASP A 206 0.15 -14.66 7.47
N ALA A 207 0.37 -13.46 7.99
CA ALA A 207 1.19 -12.46 7.32
C ALA A 207 1.84 -11.47 8.30
N ARG A 208 3.02 -11.00 7.91
CA ARG A 208 3.72 -9.91 8.59
C ARG A 208 3.55 -8.64 7.81
N PHE A 209 3.36 -7.53 8.52
CA PHE A 209 3.14 -6.21 7.94
C PHE A 209 4.06 -5.18 8.57
N ASP A 210 4.40 -4.17 7.76
CA ASP A 210 5.20 -3.05 8.19
C ASP A 210 4.94 -1.81 7.34
N ASP A 211 5.30 -0.62 7.85
CA ASP A 211 5.24 0.67 7.15
C ASP A 211 3.91 0.91 6.42
N VAL A 212 2.81 0.90 7.15
CA VAL A 212 1.49 1.23 6.57
C VAL A 212 1.37 2.74 6.38
N ILE A 213 1.18 3.16 5.14
CA ILE A 213 1.14 4.57 4.74
C ILE A 213 -0.19 4.89 4.06
N VAL A 214 -0.79 6.03 4.41
CA VAL A 214 -2.06 6.48 3.84
C VAL A 214 -1.95 7.92 3.32
N TYR A 215 -2.49 8.14 2.11
CA TYR A 215 -2.62 9.46 1.48
C TYR A 215 -4.07 9.73 1.08
N ASP A 216 -4.51 10.99 1.14
CA ASP A 216 -5.80 11.50 0.65
C ASP A 216 -5.77 11.89 -0.83
N ARG A 217 -4.96 11.25 -1.60
CA ARG A 217 -4.90 11.37 -3.05
C ARG A 217 -4.37 10.10 -3.69
N ALA A 218 -4.70 9.89 -4.95
CA ALA A 218 -4.08 8.84 -5.76
C ALA A 218 -2.65 9.26 -6.12
N LEU A 219 -1.65 8.49 -5.66
CA LEU A 219 -0.24 8.73 -5.99
C LEU A 219 0.02 8.44 -7.48
N LYS A 220 0.88 9.26 -8.07
CA LYS A 220 1.39 9.03 -9.43
C LYS A 220 2.41 7.89 -9.42
N PHE A 221 2.63 7.26 -10.57
CA PHE A 221 3.58 6.16 -10.73
C PHE A 221 4.99 6.49 -10.19
N SER A 222 5.50 7.70 -10.45
CA SER A 222 6.82 8.14 -9.95
C SER A 222 6.89 8.22 -8.42
N GLU A 223 5.78 8.56 -7.77
CA GLU A 223 5.67 8.63 -6.32
C GLU A 223 5.59 7.24 -5.70
N VAL A 224 4.86 6.31 -6.34
CA VAL A 224 4.84 4.89 -5.94
C VAL A 224 6.23 4.26 -6.06
N LEU A 225 6.98 4.59 -7.12
CA LEU A 225 8.38 4.15 -7.24
C LEU A 225 9.25 4.74 -6.14
N ALA A 226 9.01 6.00 -5.74
CA ALA A 226 9.73 6.61 -4.63
C ALA A 226 9.45 5.87 -3.31
N LEU A 227 8.19 5.50 -3.02
CA LEU A 227 7.86 4.70 -1.83
C LEU A 227 8.69 3.42 -1.74
N LYS A 228 8.86 2.68 -2.84
CA LYS A 228 9.69 1.47 -2.85
C LYS A 228 11.15 1.75 -2.48
N SER A 229 11.70 2.86 -2.94
CA SER A 229 13.11 3.20 -2.70
C SER A 229 13.35 3.79 -1.30
N MET A 230 12.29 4.04 -0.54
CA MET A 230 12.33 4.54 0.83
C MET A 230 12.54 3.43 1.87
N GLU A 231 12.91 2.22 1.45
CA GLU A 231 13.22 1.11 2.36
C GLU A 231 14.18 1.52 3.48
N ASN A 232 13.80 1.25 4.73
CA ASN A 232 14.62 1.40 5.93
C ASN A 232 15.00 2.84 6.33
N ARG A 233 14.18 3.85 6.02
CA ARG A 233 14.44 5.22 6.46
C ARG A 233 13.37 5.68 7.44
N VAL A 234 13.83 6.17 8.58
CA VAL A 234 13.02 7.01 9.46
C VAL A 234 12.77 8.32 8.70
N TYR A 235 11.51 8.64 8.44
CA TYR A 235 11.14 9.88 7.77
C TYR A 235 11.07 10.99 8.81
N ASP A 236 11.87 12.03 8.63
CA ASP A 236 11.62 13.31 9.27
C ASP A 236 10.52 14.03 8.48
N PHE A 237 9.28 13.90 8.96
CA PHE A 237 8.10 14.46 8.31
C PHE A 237 7.80 15.90 8.72
N GLY A 238 8.76 16.61 9.31
CA GLY A 238 8.60 18.01 9.69
C GLY A 238 8.32 18.98 8.54
N GLN A 239 8.24 18.47 7.30
CA GLN A 239 7.96 19.26 6.09
C GLN A 239 6.86 18.59 5.26
N SER A 240 6.16 19.33 4.40
CA SER A 240 5.05 18.81 3.60
C SER A 240 5.45 17.56 2.79
N SER A 241 4.57 16.58 2.72
CA SER A 241 4.83 15.27 2.10
C SER A 241 5.27 15.35 0.62
N LEU A 242 4.88 16.40 -0.09
CA LEU A 242 5.33 16.69 -1.46
C LEU A 242 6.80 17.07 -1.52
N ASP A 243 7.28 17.81 -0.52
CA ASP A 243 8.67 18.24 -0.46
C ASP A 243 9.58 17.08 -0.05
N ALA A 244 9.13 16.19 0.82
CA ALA A 244 9.90 15.00 1.22
C ALA A 244 10.12 14.05 0.03
N ILE A 245 9.11 13.76 -0.76
CA ILE A 245 9.23 12.93 -1.98
C ILE A 245 10.05 13.67 -3.04
N GLY A 246 9.81 14.96 -3.23
CA GLY A 246 10.57 15.79 -4.17
C GLY A 246 12.04 15.90 -3.80
N GLN A 247 12.36 16.11 -2.53
CA GLN A 247 13.74 16.18 -2.00
C GLN A 247 14.41 14.81 -2.09
N TYR A 248 13.72 13.71 -1.80
CA TYR A 248 14.29 12.37 -1.94
C TYR A 248 14.67 12.07 -3.39
N VAL A 249 13.78 12.33 -4.36
CA VAL A 249 14.09 12.17 -5.79
C VAL A 249 15.25 13.09 -6.21
N ALA A 250 15.28 14.33 -5.71
CA ALA A 250 16.38 15.27 -5.97
C ALA A 250 17.70 14.81 -5.34
N THR A 251 17.67 14.25 -4.12
CA THR A 251 18.87 13.75 -3.42
C THR A 251 19.42 12.49 -4.08
N GLN A 252 18.59 11.57 -4.52
CA GLN A 252 19.02 10.41 -5.31
C GLN A 252 19.61 10.83 -6.65
N SER A 253 19.04 11.83 -7.30
CA SER A 253 19.60 12.39 -8.54
C SER A 253 20.94 13.10 -8.32
N GLN A 254 21.20 13.60 -7.11
CA GLN A 254 22.50 14.21 -6.74
C GLN A 254 23.54 13.15 -6.34
N GLN A 255 23.15 12.05 -5.69
CA GLN A 255 24.09 10.98 -5.30
C GLN A 255 24.59 10.14 -6.49
N THR A 256 23.84 10.07 -7.59
CA THR A 256 24.31 9.42 -8.83
C THR A 256 25.13 10.32 -9.72
N GLY A 257 25.42 11.52 -9.28
CA GLY A 257 26.11 12.57 -10.04
C GLY A 257 27.62 12.36 -10.24
N GLN A 258 28.08 11.11 -10.42
CA GLN A 258 29.48 10.89 -10.82
C GLN A 258 29.70 11.45 -12.22
N LEU A 259 30.76 12.26 -12.32
CA LEU A 259 31.17 12.92 -13.54
C LEU A 259 32.23 12.05 -14.24
N TYR A 260 32.06 11.82 -15.52
CA TYR A 260 33.00 11.04 -16.32
C TYR A 260 33.46 11.86 -17.53
N ASP A 261 34.71 11.69 -17.94
CA ASP A 261 35.18 12.17 -19.24
C ASP A 261 34.67 11.25 -20.39
N LEU A 262 34.99 11.64 -21.62
CA LEU A 262 34.58 10.86 -22.80
C LEU A 262 35.23 9.48 -22.89
N GLN A 263 36.31 9.24 -22.13
CA GLN A 263 36.98 7.94 -22.02
C GLN A 263 36.40 7.07 -20.89
N GLY A 264 35.33 7.56 -20.20
CA GLY A 264 34.71 6.83 -19.13
C GLY A 264 35.44 6.90 -17.79
N ARG A 265 36.44 7.73 -17.64
CA ARG A 265 37.21 7.92 -16.39
C ARG A 265 36.45 8.91 -15.50
N ARG A 266 36.34 8.57 -14.22
CA ARG A 266 35.75 9.46 -13.22
C ARG A 266 36.58 10.73 -13.05
N VAL A 267 35.93 11.88 -13.07
CA VAL A 267 36.58 13.19 -12.82
C VAL A 267 35.93 13.88 -11.63
N ASN A 268 36.75 14.48 -10.79
CA ASN A 268 36.28 15.12 -9.55
C ASN A 268 36.13 16.65 -9.70
N THR A 269 36.62 17.23 -10.79
CA THR A 269 36.55 18.68 -11.08
C THR A 269 36.16 18.92 -12.52
N LEU A 270 35.34 19.95 -12.76
CA LEU A 270 34.95 20.40 -14.07
C LEU A 270 36.03 21.33 -14.63
N GLY A 271 36.77 20.89 -15.62
CA GLY A 271 37.55 21.75 -16.53
C GLY A 271 36.75 22.07 -17.81
N LYS A 272 37.35 22.86 -18.72
CA LYS A 272 36.76 23.03 -20.06
C LYS A 272 36.75 21.69 -20.80
N GLY A 273 35.61 21.32 -21.36
CA GLY A 273 35.50 20.05 -22.10
C GLY A 273 34.11 19.46 -22.14
N ILE A 274 34.04 18.21 -22.56
CA ILE A 274 32.78 17.42 -22.62
C ILE A 274 32.86 16.32 -21.57
N PHE A 275 31.82 16.25 -20.78
CA PHE A 275 31.68 15.28 -19.68
C PHE A 275 30.35 14.54 -19.78
N ILE A 276 30.23 13.42 -19.11
CA ILE A 276 29.00 12.67 -18.94
C ILE A 276 28.61 12.70 -17.45
N LYS A 277 27.43 13.24 -17.16
CA LYS A 277 26.83 13.24 -15.84
C LYS A 277 25.41 12.71 -15.94
N ASN A 278 25.06 11.72 -15.14
CA ASN A 278 23.72 11.10 -15.15
C ASN A 278 23.29 10.63 -16.55
N LYS A 279 24.19 9.99 -17.30
CA LYS A 279 23.97 9.55 -18.68
C LYS A 279 23.67 10.70 -19.68
N LYS A 280 23.85 11.97 -19.29
CA LYS A 280 23.69 13.13 -20.15
C LYS A 280 25.03 13.79 -20.45
N LYS A 281 25.19 14.28 -21.68
CA LYS A 281 26.36 15.04 -22.11
C LYS A 281 26.31 16.43 -21.48
N LEU A 282 27.39 16.82 -20.81
CA LEU A 282 27.63 18.15 -20.24
C LEU A 282 28.78 18.80 -21.03
N ILE A 283 28.60 20.00 -21.54
CA ILE A 283 29.65 20.79 -22.20
C ILE A 283 29.98 21.95 -21.28
N VAL A 284 31.27 22.03 -20.88
CA VAL A 284 31.81 23.14 -20.09
C VAL A 284 32.71 23.97 -21.03
N ARG A 285 32.37 25.23 -21.23
CA ARG A 285 33.05 26.17 -22.12
C ARG A 285 34.08 27.04 -21.36
#